data_b0626baa96c72d070cc0e3fce89ef7eb
#
_entry.id   b0626baa96c72d070cc0e3fce89ef7eb
#
_cell.length_a   1.000
_cell.length_b   1.000
_cell.length_c   1.000
_cell.angle_alpha   90.00
_cell.angle_beta   90.00
_cell.angle_gamma   90.00
#
_symmetry.space_group_name_H-M   'P 1'
#
loop_
_entity.id
_entity.type
_entity.pdbx_description
1 polymer ?
#
loop_
_entity_poly.entity_id
_entity_poly.type
_entity_poly.pdbx_seq_one_letter_code
_entity_poly.pdbx_strand_id
1 'polypeptide(L)'
;MKRSTKFISIILAFFLIIAIVIIGRTMIGNHFKKKFSKRPPPGIIVTQVVSKEFSEKIETFGTAISKRSKTFKIKKDDLVEDLKLKDFVKKGEILIKLKSGNILAPFSGVLGYTGLTEDILVSNNIFIITLDDNSTIYSDIKIPENYSASIKKGLPVEVKLSSYKNKIFEGEVDFVSSRINADTRSLLSRIKIENNNLELISGSLLEVGVKFDLRNSLSVPDTSIMIEGDKSYVYKINEKNIANKTEVNTGLRGNKNVEIISGLSEGDIIVAEGLKKVRPRGKIKPINK
;
A
#
# COMPACT_ATOMS: atom_id res chain seq x y z
N MET A 1 75.08 60.97 22.42
CA MET A 1 74.13 60.06 23.04
C MET A 1 72.65 60.25 22.61
N LYS A 2 72.25 61.14 21.76
CA LYS A 2 70.81 61.34 21.43
C LYS A 2 70.27 60.59 20.14
N ARG A 3 71.15 59.93 19.37
CA ARG A 3 70.70 59.18 18.19
C ARG A 3 70.36 57.68 18.46
N SER A 4 71.04 57.05 19.40
CA SER A 4 70.80 55.67 19.72
C SER A 4 69.47 55.44 20.47
N THR A 5 69.07 56.39 21.35
CA THR A 5 67.80 56.29 22.10
C THR A 5 66.57 56.40 21.18
N LYS A 6 66.67 57.24 20.11
CA LYS A 6 65.57 57.26 19.11
C LYS A 6 65.43 55.95 18.30
N PHE A 7 66.55 55.31 17.97
CA PHE A 7 66.51 53.99 17.28
C PHE A 7 65.95 52.95 18.11
N ILE A 8 66.30 52.84 19.41
CA ILE A 8 65.76 51.89 20.35
C ILE A 8 64.25 52.10 20.55
N SER A 9 63.75 53.35 20.65
CA SER A 9 62.33 53.64 20.78
C SER A 9 61.52 53.26 19.54
N ILE A 10 62.07 53.38 18.35
CA ILE A 10 61.39 52.94 17.10
C ILE A 10 61.30 51.41 17.03
N ILE A 11 62.38 50.75 17.39
CA ILE A 11 62.34 49.23 17.44
C ILE A 11 61.34 48.75 18.47
N LEU A 12 61.30 49.36 19.68
CA LEU A 12 60.33 49.01 20.72
C LEU A 12 58.89 49.28 20.27
N ALA A 13 58.62 50.38 19.60
CA ALA A 13 57.31 50.74 19.02
C ALA A 13 56.90 49.70 17.95
N PHE A 14 57.85 49.28 17.11
CA PHE A 14 57.59 48.25 16.08
C PHE A 14 57.22 46.91 16.69
N PHE A 15 57.96 46.44 17.73
CA PHE A 15 57.61 45.20 18.42
C PHE A 15 56.30 45.33 19.18
N LEU A 16 55.98 46.48 19.76
CA LEU A 16 54.70 46.72 20.41
C LEU A 16 53.51 46.64 19.44
N ILE A 17 53.65 47.22 18.22
CA ILE A 17 52.64 47.10 17.17
C ILE A 17 52.44 45.61 16.74
N ILE A 18 53.53 44.87 16.55
CA ILE A 18 53.47 43.46 16.23
C ILE A 18 52.75 42.67 17.35
N ALA A 19 53.08 42.93 18.61
CA ALA A 19 52.44 42.30 19.75
C ALA A 19 50.92 42.59 19.79
N ILE A 20 50.52 43.87 19.56
CA ILE A 20 49.11 44.25 19.48
C ILE A 20 48.38 43.51 18.35
N VAL A 21 49.01 43.40 17.16
CA VAL A 21 48.42 42.66 16.03
C VAL A 21 48.27 41.18 16.33
N ILE A 22 49.27 40.56 16.93
CA ILE A 22 49.20 39.15 17.32
C ILE A 22 48.13 38.89 18.38
N ILE A 23 48.08 39.76 19.42
CA ILE A 23 47.05 39.66 20.48
C ILE A 23 45.65 39.90 19.88
N GLY A 24 45.49 40.91 19.04
CA GLY A 24 44.22 41.17 18.35
C GLY A 24 43.77 40.00 17.48
N ARG A 25 44.67 39.40 16.70
CA ARG A 25 44.38 38.24 15.86
C ARG A 25 44.01 37.01 16.66
N THR A 26 44.71 36.77 17.81
CA THR A 26 44.38 35.63 18.69
C THR A 26 43.05 35.84 19.43
N MET A 27 42.79 37.07 19.91
CA MET A 27 41.49 37.38 20.55
C MET A 27 40.33 37.25 19.59
N ILE A 28 40.46 37.82 18.39
CA ILE A 28 39.46 37.71 17.31
C ILE A 28 39.27 36.25 16.93
N GLY A 29 40.33 35.50 16.72
CA GLY A 29 40.29 34.05 16.42
C GLY A 29 39.59 33.24 17.48
N ASN A 30 39.86 33.50 18.75
CA ASN A 30 39.25 32.84 19.89
C ASN A 30 37.76 33.23 20.06
N HIS A 31 37.42 34.51 19.82
CA HIS A 31 36.02 34.96 19.85
C HIS A 31 35.21 34.32 18.75
N PHE A 32 35.69 34.23 17.52
CA PHE A 32 35.06 33.53 16.42
C PHE A 32 34.96 32.01 16.69
N LYS A 33 35.99 31.38 17.19
CA LYS A 33 35.93 29.97 17.61
C LYS A 33 34.84 29.73 18.68
N LYS A 34 34.73 30.58 19.71
CA LYS A 34 33.68 30.49 20.74
C LYS A 34 32.28 30.70 20.18
N LYS A 35 32.08 31.64 19.27
CA LYS A 35 30.78 32.02 18.72
C LYS A 35 30.28 31.08 17.64
N PHE A 36 31.15 30.43 16.88
CA PHE A 36 30.77 29.54 15.76
C PHE A 36 31.00 28.05 16.05
N SER A 37 31.71 27.66 17.11
CA SER A 37 31.94 26.26 17.46
C SER A 37 30.76 25.58 18.19
N LYS A 38 29.74 26.33 18.60
CA LYS A 38 28.59 25.81 19.36
C LYS A 38 27.26 26.12 18.69
N ARG A 39 27.10 25.77 17.42
CA ARG A 39 25.73 25.63 16.92
C ARG A 39 25.11 24.43 17.64
N PRO A 40 23.97 24.61 18.32
CA PRO A 40 23.29 23.48 18.92
C PRO A 40 23.03 22.40 17.86
N PRO A 41 23.16 21.13 18.21
CA PRO A 41 22.87 20.05 17.27
C PRO A 41 21.45 20.21 16.72
N PRO A 42 21.23 20.01 15.41
CA PRO A 42 19.92 20.17 14.82
C PRO A 42 18.94 19.16 15.43
N GLY A 43 17.71 19.61 15.71
CA GLY A 43 16.60 18.71 16.06
C GLY A 43 16.21 17.88 14.84
N ILE A 44 16.24 16.58 14.95
CA ILE A 44 15.99 15.63 13.87
C ILE A 44 14.98 14.59 14.34
N ILE A 45 13.95 14.34 13.51
CA ILE A 45 12.95 13.30 13.80
C ILE A 45 13.60 11.94 13.57
N VAL A 46 13.53 11.11 14.58
CA VAL A 46 14.06 9.74 14.57
C VAL A 46 12.94 8.73 14.73
N THR A 47 13.17 7.52 14.27
CA THR A 47 12.28 6.37 14.45
C THR A 47 13.09 5.11 14.71
N GLN A 48 12.42 4.13 15.29
CA GLN A 48 13.00 2.81 15.49
C GLN A 48 12.69 1.91 14.30
N VAL A 49 13.65 1.08 13.90
CA VAL A 49 13.45 0.04 12.89
C VAL A 49 12.62 -1.07 13.52
N VAL A 50 11.51 -1.39 12.90
CA VAL A 50 10.56 -2.42 13.35
C VAL A 50 10.29 -3.43 12.25
N SER A 51 9.93 -4.64 12.62
CA SER A 51 9.46 -5.64 11.66
C SER A 51 8.03 -5.33 11.22
N LYS A 52 7.75 -5.45 9.92
CA LYS A 52 6.41 -5.34 9.32
C LYS A 52 6.21 -6.42 8.27
N GLU A 53 4.96 -6.73 8.00
CA GLU A 53 4.59 -7.59 6.88
C GLU A 53 4.75 -6.86 5.55
N PHE A 54 5.44 -7.51 4.63
CA PHE A 54 5.56 -7.12 3.23
C PHE A 54 5.01 -8.23 2.35
N SER A 55 4.43 -7.84 1.24
CA SER A 55 3.95 -8.76 0.21
C SER A 55 4.09 -8.14 -1.16
N GLU A 56 4.36 -8.96 -2.15
CA GLU A 56 4.16 -8.57 -3.54
C GLU A 56 2.67 -8.60 -3.86
N LYS A 57 2.26 -7.80 -4.85
CA LYS A 57 0.87 -7.70 -5.27
C LYS A 57 0.79 -7.70 -6.78
N ILE A 58 -0.05 -8.56 -7.32
CA ILE A 58 -0.44 -8.50 -8.73
C ILE A 58 -1.86 -7.97 -8.83
N GLU A 59 -2.06 -7.01 -9.72
CA GLU A 59 -3.38 -6.42 -9.99
C GLU A 59 -3.94 -6.95 -11.30
N THR A 60 -5.19 -7.34 -11.27
CA THR A 60 -5.93 -7.90 -12.41
C THR A 60 -7.42 -7.55 -12.28
N PHE A 61 -8.19 -7.94 -13.26
CA PHE A 61 -9.64 -7.71 -13.27
C PHE A 61 -10.37 -9.03 -13.37
N GLY A 62 -11.58 -9.04 -12.84
CA GLY A 62 -12.51 -10.16 -12.97
C GLY A 62 -13.94 -9.69 -12.92
N THR A 63 -14.88 -10.59 -13.17
CA THR A 63 -16.32 -10.33 -13.07
C THR A 63 -16.87 -11.07 -11.86
N ALA A 64 -17.72 -10.39 -11.10
CA ALA A 64 -18.42 -11.00 -9.97
C ALA A 64 -19.38 -12.09 -10.45
N ILE A 65 -19.30 -13.28 -9.85
CA ILE A 65 -20.13 -14.45 -10.13
C ILE A 65 -20.80 -14.87 -8.83
N SER A 66 -22.11 -14.99 -8.82
CA SER A 66 -22.86 -15.49 -7.68
C SER A 66 -22.46 -16.94 -7.34
N LYS A 67 -22.53 -17.29 -6.08
CA LYS A 67 -22.36 -18.69 -5.60
C LYS A 67 -23.25 -19.66 -6.33
N ARG A 68 -24.48 -19.27 -6.56
CA ARG A 68 -25.50 -20.02 -7.32
C ARG A 68 -26.37 -19.03 -8.07
N SER A 69 -26.74 -19.39 -9.30
CA SER A 69 -27.68 -18.65 -10.10
C SER A 69 -28.68 -19.61 -10.74
N LYS A 70 -29.93 -19.22 -10.77
CA LYS A 70 -31.00 -19.97 -11.43
C LYS A 70 -31.84 -19.02 -12.25
N THR A 71 -31.94 -19.30 -13.54
CA THR A 71 -32.77 -18.53 -14.48
C THR A 71 -34.10 -19.25 -14.69
N PHE A 72 -35.18 -18.47 -14.63
CA PHE A 72 -36.52 -18.93 -14.91
C PHE A 72 -37.03 -18.18 -16.15
N LYS A 73 -37.55 -18.92 -17.12
CA LYS A 73 -38.20 -18.41 -18.31
C LYS A 73 -39.70 -18.63 -18.16
N ILE A 74 -40.46 -17.55 -18.14
CA ILE A 74 -41.89 -17.55 -17.79
C ILE A 74 -42.69 -16.92 -18.93
N LYS A 75 -43.72 -17.61 -19.41
CA LYS A 75 -44.66 -17.04 -20.37
C LYS A 75 -45.65 -16.13 -19.65
N LYS A 76 -45.89 -14.91 -20.20
CA LYS A 76 -46.81 -13.93 -19.62
C LYS A 76 -48.23 -14.50 -19.46
N ASP A 77 -48.66 -15.29 -20.40
CA ASP A 77 -50.01 -15.88 -20.44
C ASP A 77 -50.22 -16.97 -19.36
N ASP A 78 -49.12 -17.51 -18.79
CA ASP A 78 -49.15 -18.53 -17.69
C ASP A 78 -49.18 -17.88 -16.30
N LEU A 79 -48.99 -16.57 -16.17
CA LEU A 79 -49.07 -15.86 -14.90
C LEU A 79 -50.50 -15.81 -14.37
N VAL A 80 -50.65 -16.06 -13.06
CA VAL A 80 -51.93 -15.93 -12.35
C VAL A 80 -52.11 -14.51 -11.82
N GLU A 81 -51.04 -13.86 -11.43
CA GLU A 81 -51.00 -12.49 -10.91
C GLU A 81 -49.75 -11.78 -11.40
N ASP A 82 -49.75 -10.43 -11.37
CA ASP A 82 -48.59 -9.65 -11.74
C ASP A 82 -47.38 -10.01 -10.84
N LEU A 83 -46.21 -9.99 -11.47
CA LEU A 83 -44.98 -10.30 -10.76
C LEU A 83 -44.70 -9.27 -9.66
N LYS A 84 -44.78 -9.68 -8.41
CA LYS A 84 -44.33 -8.90 -7.27
C LYS A 84 -42.87 -9.23 -7.03
N LEU A 85 -41.98 -8.35 -7.45
CA LEU A 85 -40.56 -8.49 -7.24
C LEU A 85 -40.26 -8.27 -5.77
N LYS A 86 -39.63 -9.26 -5.13
CA LYS A 86 -39.05 -9.15 -3.81
C LYS A 86 -37.54 -9.03 -3.95
N ASP A 87 -36.94 -8.12 -3.21
CA ASP A 87 -35.49 -7.92 -3.26
C ASP A 87 -34.74 -9.16 -2.77
N PHE A 88 -35.28 -9.86 -1.76
CA PHE A 88 -34.72 -11.07 -1.21
C PHE A 88 -35.79 -12.11 -0.94
N VAL A 89 -35.51 -13.37 -1.27
CA VAL A 89 -36.40 -14.50 -1.03
C VAL A 89 -35.70 -15.63 -0.29
N LYS A 90 -36.45 -16.36 0.52
CA LYS A 90 -35.94 -17.52 1.26
C LYS A 90 -36.18 -18.81 0.47
N LYS A 91 -35.33 -19.82 0.68
CA LYS A 91 -35.52 -21.14 0.12
C LYS A 91 -36.93 -21.68 0.45
N GLY A 92 -37.61 -22.22 -0.57
CA GLY A 92 -38.98 -22.76 -0.46
C GLY A 92 -40.10 -21.72 -0.54
N GLU A 93 -39.79 -20.43 -0.60
CA GLU A 93 -40.79 -19.38 -0.80
C GLU A 93 -41.32 -19.40 -2.24
N ILE A 94 -42.61 -19.07 -2.40
CA ILE A 94 -43.23 -18.98 -3.73
C ILE A 94 -42.66 -17.75 -4.42
N LEU A 95 -41.94 -17.96 -5.51
CA LEU A 95 -41.42 -16.91 -6.36
C LEU A 95 -42.50 -16.38 -7.31
N ILE A 96 -43.22 -17.30 -7.93
CA ILE A 96 -44.14 -17.00 -9.01
C ILE A 96 -45.31 -17.97 -8.96
N LYS A 97 -46.51 -17.46 -9.11
CA LYS A 97 -47.74 -18.27 -9.26
C LYS A 97 -48.09 -18.37 -10.74
N LEU A 98 -48.09 -19.59 -11.27
CA LEU A 98 -48.44 -19.87 -12.65
C LEU A 98 -49.71 -20.72 -12.68
N LYS A 99 -50.44 -20.69 -13.79
CA LYS A 99 -51.58 -21.57 -14.05
C LYS A 99 -51.18 -23.01 -14.10
N SER A 100 -49.91 -23.27 -14.51
CA SER A 100 -49.30 -24.60 -14.56
C SER A 100 -48.76 -25.09 -13.21
N GLY A 101 -48.70 -24.21 -12.18
CA GLY A 101 -48.18 -24.55 -10.83
C GLY A 101 -47.23 -23.47 -10.32
N ASN A 102 -46.97 -23.49 -9.00
CA ASN A 102 -46.10 -22.48 -8.38
C ASN A 102 -44.60 -22.79 -8.59
N ILE A 103 -43.83 -21.78 -8.87
CA ILE A 103 -42.38 -21.84 -8.84
C ILE A 103 -41.90 -21.46 -7.44
N LEU A 104 -41.17 -22.40 -6.79
CA LEU A 104 -40.56 -22.20 -5.48
C LEU A 104 -39.08 -21.85 -5.60
N ALA A 105 -38.57 -21.02 -4.67
CA ALA A 105 -37.15 -20.71 -4.57
C ALA A 105 -36.34 -21.96 -4.21
N PRO A 106 -35.41 -22.42 -5.07
CA PRO A 106 -34.58 -23.60 -4.77
C PRO A 106 -33.53 -23.31 -3.70
N PHE A 107 -33.19 -22.04 -3.50
CA PHE A 107 -32.27 -21.52 -2.48
C PHE A 107 -32.64 -20.07 -2.13
N SER A 108 -32.13 -19.55 -1.03
CA SER A 108 -32.30 -18.14 -0.66
C SER A 108 -31.40 -17.25 -1.51
N GLY A 109 -31.89 -16.09 -1.93
CA GLY A 109 -31.13 -15.18 -2.78
C GLY A 109 -31.89 -13.92 -3.17
N VAL A 110 -31.28 -13.15 -4.02
CA VAL A 110 -31.83 -11.91 -4.59
C VAL A 110 -32.44 -12.19 -5.95
N LEU A 111 -33.63 -11.68 -6.20
CA LEU A 111 -34.25 -11.76 -7.52
C LEU A 111 -33.68 -10.68 -8.45
N GLY A 112 -33.07 -11.11 -9.54
CA GLY A 112 -32.66 -10.29 -10.65
C GLY A 112 -33.75 -10.27 -11.74
N TYR A 113 -33.88 -9.16 -12.40
CA TYR A 113 -34.85 -8.96 -13.49
C TYR A 113 -34.13 -8.50 -14.75
N THR A 114 -34.31 -9.22 -15.84
CA THR A 114 -33.74 -8.85 -17.13
C THR A 114 -34.88 -8.47 -18.05
N GLY A 115 -35.04 -7.17 -18.35
CA GLY A 115 -36.05 -6.65 -19.25
C GLY A 115 -37.06 -5.74 -18.55
N LEU A 116 -36.64 -4.56 -18.16
CA LEU A 116 -37.48 -3.52 -17.56
C LEU A 116 -38.20 -2.63 -18.60
N THR A 117 -37.99 -2.84 -19.89
CA THR A 117 -38.66 -2.08 -20.96
C THR A 117 -39.54 -3.00 -21.79
N GLU A 118 -40.78 -2.56 -22.00
CA GLU A 118 -41.74 -3.25 -22.87
C GLU A 118 -41.20 -3.49 -24.30
N ASP A 119 -40.20 -2.74 -24.73
CA ASP A 119 -39.57 -2.76 -26.04
C ASP A 119 -38.38 -3.72 -26.19
N ILE A 120 -37.82 -4.24 -25.10
CA ILE A 120 -36.86 -5.34 -25.23
C ILE A 120 -37.68 -6.63 -25.33
N LEU A 121 -38.31 -6.77 -26.44
CA LEU A 121 -38.90 -7.99 -26.94
C LEU A 121 -37.81 -9.07 -27.03
N VAL A 122 -37.62 -9.77 -25.91
CA VAL A 122 -37.41 -11.18 -26.06
C VAL A 122 -38.66 -11.65 -26.76
N SER A 123 -38.56 -11.83 -28.09
CA SER A 123 -39.58 -12.35 -28.96
C SER A 123 -40.54 -13.26 -28.19
N ASN A 124 -41.83 -12.93 -28.19
CA ASN A 124 -42.91 -13.77 -27.71
C ASN A 124 -43.14 -13.85 -26.21
N ASN A 125 -43.54 -12.74 -25.56
CA ASN A 125 -44.30 -12.85 -24.29
C ASN A 125 -43.62 -13.65 -23.16
N ILE A 126 -42.28 -13.63 -23.09
CA ILE A 126 -41.47 -14.38 -22.09
C ILE A 126 -40.75 -13.40 -21.18
N PHE A 127 -40.91 -13.57 -19.85
CA PHE A 127 -40.10 -12.91 -18.84
C PHE A 127 -38.91 -13.80 -18.48
N ILE A 128 -37.75 -13.18 -18.23
CA ILE A 128 -36.56 -13.86 -17.70
C ILE A 128 -36.30 -13.29 -16.31
N ILE A 129 -36.33 -14.15 -15.32
CA ILE A 129 -36.03 -13.83 -13.92
C ILE A 129 -34.86 -14.67 -13.49
N THR A 130 -33.90 -14.07 -12.79
CA THR A 130 -32.78 -14.76 -12.17
C THR A 130 -32.92 -14.74 -10.65
N LEU A 131 -32.61 -15.84 -10.00
CA LEU A 131 -32.42 -15.92 -8.56
C LEU A 131 -30.94 -16.14 -8.31
N ASP A 132 -30.31 -15.19 -7.63
CA ASP A 132 -28.86 -15.19 -7.40
C ASP A 132 -28.54 -15.24 -5.89
N ASP A 133 -27.78 -16.26 -5.49
CA ASP A 133 -27.21 -16.39 -4.15
C ASP A 133 -25.90 -15.61 -4.12
N ASN A 134 -25.98 -14.34 -3.73
CA ASN A 134 -24.84 -13.43 -3.63
C ASN A 134 -24.17 -13.47 -2.25
N SER A 135 -24.49 -14.42 -1.38
CA SER A 135 -23.86 -14.52 -0.04
C SER A 135 -22.34 -14.72 -0.10
N THR A 136 -21.88 -15.34 -1.18
CA THR A 136 -20.47 -15.49 -1.55
C THR A 136 -20.34 -15.14 -3.01
N ILE A 137 -19.36 -14.31 -3.34
CA ILE A 137 -19.02 -13.95 -4.71
C ILE A 137 -17.74 -14.66 -5.11
N TYR A 138 -17.76 -15.27 -6.28
CA TYR A 138 -16.58 -15.77 -6.96
C TYR A 138 -16.17 -14.82 -8.09
N SER A 139 -14.93 -14.89 -8.48
CA SER A 139 -14.48 -14.28 -9.73
C SER A 139 -13.34 -15.09 -10.33
N ASP A 140 -13.42 -15.33 -11.62
CA ASP A 140 -12.34 -15.93 -12.38
C ASP A 140 -11.42 -14.83 -12.88
N ILE A 141 -10.15 -14.93 -12.49
CA ILE A 141 -9.09 -13.98 -12.84
C ILE A 141 -8.00 -14.65 -13.65
N LYS A 142 -7.34 -13.87 -14.50
CA LYS A 142 -6.22 -14.34 -15.30
C LYS A 142 -4.92 -13.79 -14.73
N ILE A 143 -4.03 -14.69 -14.35
CA ILE A 143 -2.70 -14.38 -13.81
C ILE A 143 -1.66 -14.62 -14.91
N PRO A 144 -0.78 -13.66 -15.23
CA PRO A 144 0.28 -13.86 -16.19
C PRO A 144 1.21 -15.04 -15.81
N GLU A 145 1.70 -15.77 -16.81
CA GLU A 145 2.48 -17.00 -16.65
C GLU A 145 3.71 -16.83 -15.74
N ASN A 146 4.38 -15.68 -15.79
CA ASN A 146 5.56 -15.38 -14.98
C ASN A 146 5.31 -15.39 -13.46
N TYR A 147 4.03 -15.27 -13.03
CA TYR A 147 3.63 -15.35 -11.62
C TYR A 147 3.04 -16.70 -11.22
N SER A 148 2.95 -17.65 -12.16
CA SER A 148 2.25 -18.93 -11.95
C SER A 148 2.81 -19.74 -10.77
N ALA A 149 4.12 -19.70 -10.54
CA ALA A 149 4.77 -20.40 -9.42
C ALA A 149 4.45 -19.80 -8.04
N SER A 150 4.13 -18.51 -8.00
CA SER A 150 3.86 -17.76 -6.77
C SER A 150 2.40 -17.82 -6.33
N ILE A 151 1.47 -18.09 -7.26
CA ILE A 151 0.03 -18.09 -6.95
C ILE A 151 -0.42 -19.46 -6.47
N LYS A 152 -1.01 -19.47 -5.27
CA LYS A 152 -1.49 -20.68 -4.59
C LYS A 152 -2.87 -20.45 -3.98
N LYS A 153 -3.62 -21.53 -3.77
CA LYS A 153 -4.86 -21.50 -3.00
C LYS A 153 -4.61 -20.95 -1.59
N GLY A 154 -5.54 -20.12 -1.09
CA GLY A 154 -5.48 -19.50 0.24
C GLY A 154 -4.72 -18.18 0.30
N LEU A 155 -4.14 -17.69 -0.81
CA LEU A 155 -3.51 -16.37 -0.83
C LEU A 155 -4.57 -15.28 -0.62
N PRO A 156 -4.26 -14.25 0.19
CA PRO A 156 -5.18 -13.16 0.45
C PRO A 156 -5.35 -12.27 -0.79
N VAL A 157 -6.60 -11.83 -0.97
CA VAL A 157 -7.01 -11.00 -2.11
C VAL A 157 -7.71 -9.75 -1.60
N GLU A 158 -7.33 -8.60 -2.15
CA GLU A 158 -8.05 -7.34 -1.99
C GLU A 158 -8.86 -7.05 -3.24
N VAL A 159 -10.14 -6.76 -3.07
CA VAL A 159 -11.04 -6.46 -4.19
C VAL A 159 -11.65 -5.08 -4.03
N LYS A 160 -11.62 -4.32 -5.11
CA LYS A 160 -12.25 -2.99 -5.20
C LYS A 160 -13.29 -2.98 -6.30
N LEU A 161 -14.36 -2.20 -6.08
CA LEU A 161 -15.33 -1.87 -7.09
C LEU A 161 -15.29 -0.38 -7.36
N SER A 162 -15.44 0.01 -8.62
CA SER A 162 -15.50 1.42 -9.03
C SER A 162 -16.66 2.18 -8.39
N SER A 163 -17.76 1.50 -8.04
CA SER A 163 -18.93 2.06 -7.35
C SER A 163 -18.66 2.40 -5.87
N TYR A 164 -17.62 1.85 -5.27
CA TYR A 164 -17.25 2.08 -3.86
C TYR A 164 -15.84 2.64 -3.76
N LYS A 165 -15.69 3.98 -3.84
CA LYS A 165 -14.40 4.67 -3.99
C LYS A 165 -13.32 4.31 -2.96
N ASN A 166 -13.69 3.96 -1.72
CA ASN A 166 -12.73 3.75 -0.62
C ASN A 166 -12.97 2.43 0.13
N LYS A 167 -13.76 1.52 -0.44
CA LYS A 167 -14.05 0.24 0.20
C LYS A 167 -13.24 -0.88 -0.43
N ILE A 168 -12.59 -1.65 0.42
CA ILE A 168 -11.85 -2.85 0.04
C ILE A 168 -12.63 -4.03 0.61
N PHE A 169 -12.90 -5.02 -0.24
CA PHE A 169 -13.44 -6.30 0.15
C PHE A 169 -12.29 -7.30 0.21
N GLU A 170 -12.25 -8.09 1.25
CA GLU A 170 -11.23 -9.10 1.44
C GLU A 170 -11.73 -10.45 0.95
N GLY A 171 -10.85 -11.23 0.37
CA GLY A 171 -11.13 -12.57 -0.11
C GLY A 171 -9.87 -13.42 -0.15
N GLU A 172 -9.99 -14.58 -0.75
CA GLU A 172 -8.89 -15.53 -0.90
C GLU A 172 -8.91 -16.18 -2.28
N VAL A 173 -7.77 -16.68 -2.71
CA VAL A 173 -7.67 -17.55 -3.88
C VAL A 173 -8.26 -18.91 -3.52
N ASP A 174 -9.39 -19.27 -4.11
CA ASP A 174 -10.09 -20.55 -3.84
C ASP A 174 -9.56 -21.69 -4.71
N PHE A 175 -9.24 -21.39 -5.97
CA PHE A 175 -8.79 -22.38 -6.94
C PHE A 175 -7.72 -21.80 -7.86
N VAL A 176 -6.74 -22.62 -8.20
CA VAL A 176 -5.70 -22.32 -9.19
C VAL A 176 -5.69 -23.45 -10.21
N SER A 177 -5.79 -23.11 -11.50
CA SER A 177 -5.72 -24.09 -12.57
C SER A 177 -4.36 -24.78 -12.60
N SER A 178 -4.34 -26.06 -12.91
CA SER A 178 -3.10 -26.82 -13.15
C SER A 178 -2.52 -26.60 -14.56
N ARG A 179 -3.15 -25.73 -15.38
CA ARG A 179 -2.83 -25.58 -16.78
C ARG A 179 -2.76 -24.10 -17.15
N ILE A 180 -1.71 -23.71 -17.85
CA ILE A 180 -1.57 -22.40 -18.47
C ILE A 180 -2.29 -22.40 -19.81
N ASN A 181 -3.05 -21.37 -20.10
CA ASN A 181 -3.63 -21.14 -21.42
C ASN A 181 -2.52 -20.64 -22.35
N ALA A 182 -2.22 -21.41 -23.39
CA ALA A 182 -1.12 -21.11 -24.31
C ALA A 182 -1.36 -19.87 -25.18
N ASP A 183 -2.62 -19.56 -25.51
CA ASP A 183 -2.98 -18.42 -26.35
C ASP A 183 -2.86 -17.10 -25.62
N THR A 184 -3.30 -17.08 -24.34
CA THR A 184 -3.29 -15.88 -23.50
C THR A 184 -2.09 -15.78 -22.57
N ARG A 185 -1.24 -16.81 -22.51
CA ARG A 185 -0.10 -16.92 -21.58
C ARG A 185 -0.48 -16.58 -20.15
N SER A 186 -1.62 -17.14 -19.71
CA SER A 186 -2.15 -16.88 -18.37
C SER A 186 -2.64 -18.14 -17.66
N LEU A 187 -2.56 -18.10 -16.35
CA LEU A 187 -3.08 -19.09 -15.42
C LEU A 187 -4.46 -18.63 -14.94
N LEU A 188 -5.49 -19.47 -15.13
CA LEU A 188 -6.81 -19.20 -14.59
C LEU A 188 -6.81 -19.46 -13.09
N SER A 189 -7.27 -18.49 -12.31
CA SER A 189 -7.47 -18.63 -10.88
C SER A 189 -8.85 -18.12 -10.49
N ARG A 190 -9.48 -18.76 -9.52
CA ARG A 190 -10.76 -18.34 -8.95
C ARG A 190 -10.53 -17.76 -7.58
N ILE A 191 -11.09 -16.62 -7.33
CA ILE A 191 -11.13 -15.99 -6.01
C ILE A 191 -12.53 -16.16 -5.39
N LYS A 192 -12.57 -16.14 -4.07
CA LYS A 192 -13.77 -16.22 -3.25
C LYS A 192 -13.81 -15.05 -2.29
N ILE A 193 -14.97 -14.40 -2.20
CA ILE A 193 -15.20 -13.22 -1.36
C ILE A 193 -16.49 -13.46 -0.59
N GLU A 194 -16.44 -13.36 0.73
CA GLU A 194 -17.65 -13.41 1.55
C GLU A 194 -18.39 -12.08 1.45
N ASN A 195 -19.66 -12.11 1.12
CA ASN A 195 -20.49 -10.93 0.80
C ASN A 195 -21.69 -10.83 1.75
N ASN A 196 -21.42 -10.79 3.05
CA ASN A 196 -22.45 -10.82 4.09
C ASN A 196 -23.49 -9.70 3.99
N ASN A 197 -23.08 -8.54 3.49
CA ASN A 197 -23.97 -7.38 3.33
C ASN A 197 -24.64 -7.31 1.94
N LEU A 198 -24.40 -8.29 1.08
CA LEU A 198 -24.93 -8.35 -0.31
C LEU A 198 -24.58 -7.12 -1.16
N GLU A 199 -23.47 -6.45 -0.87
CA GLU A 199 -23.04 -5.23 -1.58
C GLU A 199 -22.39 -5.54 -2.93
N LEU A 200 -21.75 -6.69 -3.08
CA LEU A 200 -21.22 -7.16 -4.33
C LEU A 200 -22.35 -7.80 -5.15
N ILE A 201 -22.59 -7.26 -6.32
CA ILE A 201 -23.65 -7.73 -7.22
C ILE A 201 -23.01 -8.54 -8.35
N SER A 202 -23.61 -9.67 -8.67
CA SER A 202 -23.20 -10.49 -9.81
C SER A 202 -23.17 -9.68 -11.12
N GLY A 203 -22.13 -9.88 -11.93
CA GLY A 203 -21.89 -9.11 -13.14
C GLY A 203 -21.04 -7.85 -12.95
N SER A 204 -20.78 -7.41 -11.72
CA SER A 204 -19.91 -6.26 -11.45
C SER A 204 -18.47 -6.52 -11.85
N LEU A 205 -17.80 -5.49 -12.39
CA LEU A 205 -16.35 -5.50 -12.62
C LEU A 205 -15.61 -5.35 -11.29
N LEU A 206 -14.69 -6.28 -11.02
CA LEU A 206 -13.84 -6.31 -9.84
C LEU A 206 -12.41 -5.99 -10.22
N GLU A 207 -11.80 -5.03 -9.51
CA GLU A 207 -10.35 -4.82 -9.50
C GLU A 207 -9.77 -5.69 -8.39
N VAL A 208 -8.93 -6.63 -8.76
CA VAL A 208 -8.45 -7.70 -7.88
C VAL A 208 -6.96 -7.58 -7.68
N GLY A 209 -6.53 -7.43 -6.44
CA GLY A 209 -5.13 -7.47 -6.04
C GLY A 209 -4.82 -8.74 -5.27
N VAL A 210 -4.08 -9.67 -5.87
CA VAL A 210 -3.63 -10.90 -5.20
C VAL A 210 -2.30 -10.64 -4.53
N LYS A 211 -2.22 -10.85 -3.22
CA LYS A 211 -0.98 -10.73 -2.45
C LYS A 211 -0.27 -12.07 -2.39
N PHE A 212 1.03 -12.06 -2.62
CA PHE A 212 1.86 -13.26 -2.56
C PHE A 212 3.24 -12.91 -1.99
N ASP A 213 4.06 -13.92 -1.72
CA ASP A 213 5.38 -13.76 -1.08
C ASP A 213 5.32 -12.93 0.21
N LEU A 214 4.34 -13.28 1.06
CA LEU A 214 4.14 -12.65 2.36
C LEU A 214 5.30 -13.00 3.28
N ARG A 215 5.95 -11.95 3.82
CA ARG A 215 7.09 -12.09 4.71
C ARG A 215 7.18 -10.96 5.71
N ASN A 216 7.73 -11.25 6.87
CA ASN A 216 8.10 -10.23 7.85
C ASN A 216 9.53 -9.77 7.59
N SER A 217 9.71 -8.49 7.37
CA SER A 217 11.01 -7.87 7.12
C SER A 217 11.14 -6.55 7.86
N LEU A 218 12.37 -6.10 8.05
CA LEU A 218 12.62 -4.80 8.65
C LEU A 218 12.05 -3.68 7.79
N SER A 219 11.42 -2.72 8.44
CA SER A 219 10.71 -1.61 7.82
C SER A 219 11.23 -0.27 8.31
N VAL A 220 11.44 0.64 7.39
CA VAL A 220 11.76 2.04 7.66
C VAL A 220 10.85 2.96 6.84
N PRO A 221 10.59 4.19 7.30
CA PRO A 221 9.88 5.18 6.48
C PRO A 221 10.64 5.46 5.17
N ASP A 222 9.93 5.68 4.08
CA ASP A 222 10.52 6.02 2.78
C ASP A 222 11.35 7.32 2.83
N THR A 223 10.97 8.25 3.72
CA THR A 223 11.69 9.49 4.00
C THR A 223 13.04 9.31 4.67
N SER A 224 13.33 8.11 5.21
CA SER A 224 14.61 7.76 5.84
C SER A 224 15.68 7.34 4.84
N ILE A 225 15.30 7.01 3.61
CA ILE A 225 16.20 6.48 2.59
C ILE A 225 16.82 7.63 1.79
N MET A 226 18.14 7.55 1.66
CA MET A 226 18.93 8.42 0.81
C MET A 226 19.58 7.58 -0.28
N ILE A 227 19.40 7.98 -1.53
CA ILE A 227 19.96 7.29 -2.70
C ILE A 227 21.13 8.12 -3.22
N GLU A 228 22.29 7.49 -3.38
CA GLU A 228 23.48 8.08 -3.98
C GLU A 228 24.06 7.09 -5.02
N GLY A 229 23.92 7.46 -6.28
CA GLY A 229 24.23 6.54 -7.37
C GLY A 229 23.29 5.34 -7.38
N ASP A 230 23.86 4.15 -7.32
CA ASP A 230 23.19 2.84 -7.28
C ASP A 230 22.96 2.29 -5.86
N LYS A 231 23.38 3.06 -4.82
CA LYS A 231 23.35 2.62 -3.43
C LYS A 231 22.35 3.39 -2.59
N SER A 232 21.73 2.67 -1.65
CA SER A 232 20.82 3.23 -0.66
C SER A 232 21.50 3.34 0.70
N TYR A 233 21.21 4.44 1.41
CA TYR A 233 21.78 4.74 2.72
C TYR A 233 20.71 5.22 3.69
N VAL A 234 20.97 5.00 4.96
CA VAL A 234 20.24 5.63 6.08
C VAL A 234 21.23 6.27 7.05
N TYR A 235 20.75 7.18 7.90
CA TYR A 235 21.52 7.64 9.03
C TYR A 235 21.11 6.88 10.29
N LYS A 236 21.95 5.94 10.73
CA LYS A 236 21.80 5.23 12.00
C LYS A 236 22.37 6.07 13.14
N ILE A 237 21.65 6.16 14.24
CA ILE A 237 21.99 6.98 15.40
C ILE A 237 22.56 6.07 16.48
N ASN A 238 23.73 6.44 17.00
CA ASN A 238 24.34 5.72 18.12
C ASN A 238 23.94 6.33 19.48
N GLU A 239 24.32 5.68 20.57
CA GLU A 239 24.05 6.12 21.96
C GLU A 239 24.56 7.54 22.28
N LYS A 240 25.55 8.04 21.55
CA LYS A 240 26.10 9.40 21.70
C LYS A 240 25.37 10.44 20.85
N ASN A 241 24.22 10.06 20.23
CA ASN A 241 23.45 10.87 19.30
C ASN A 241 24.26 11.33 18.07
N ILE A 242 25.14 10.48 17.57
CA ILE A 242 25.91 10.71 16.35
C ILE A 242 25.26 9.96 15.20
N ALA A 243 25.00 10.68 14.08
CA ALA A 243 24.42 10.11 12.88
C ALA A 243 25.51 9.47 12.01
N ASN A 244 25.47 8.16 11.87
CA ASN A 244 26.37 7.40 11.02
C ASN A 244 25.66 7.02 9.73
N LYS A 245 26.25 7.38 8.59
CA LYS A 245 25.77 6.97 7.28
C LYS A 245 26.03 5.48 7.12
N THR A 246 24.95 4.71 6.96
CA THR A 246 24.98 3.24 6.86
C THR A 246 24.38 2.83 5.53
N GLU A 247 25.09 2.01 4.75
CA GLU A 247 24.61 1.42 3.51
C GLU A 247 23.58 0.34 3.84
N VAL A 248 22.48 0.30 3.08
CA VAL A 248 21.39 -0.65 3.24
C VAL A 248 20.96 -1.22 1.90
N ASN A 249 20.57 -2.48 1.89
CA ASN A 249 19.88 -3.07 0.74
C ASN A 249 18.38 -2.97 0.98
N THR A 250 17.69 -2.34 0.05
CA THR A 250 16.23 -2.14 0.11
C THR A 250 15.51 -3.17 -0.73
N GLY A 251 14.33 -3.60 -0.27
CA GLY A 251 13.40 -4.45 -0.99
C GLY A 251 12.17 -3.67 -1.49
N LEU A 252 11.00 -4.20 -1.18
CA LEU A 252 9.72 -3.63 -1.58
C LEU A 252 9.48 -2.25 -0.96
N ARG A 253 8.76 -1.42 -1.72
CA ARG A 253 8.29 -0.10 -1.27
C ARG A 253 6.77 -0.06 -1.35
N GLY A 254 6.15 0.30 -0.26
CA GLY A 254 4.69 0.44 -0.20
C GLY A 254 4.23 1.11 1.08
N ASN A 255 3.05 1.75 1.04
CA ASN A 255 2.43 2.37 2.20
C ASN A 255 3.36 3.29 3.01
N LYS A 256 4.18 4.11 2.32
CA LYS A 256 5.18 5.03 2.90
C LYS A 256 6.30 4.33 3.68
N ASN A 257 6.48 3.04 3.50
CA ASN A 257 7.54 2.24 4.10
C ASN A 257 8.40 1.59 3.02
N VAL A 258 9.64 1.30 3.40
CA VAL A 258 10.61 0.57 2.58
C VAL A 258 11.09 -0.63 3.36
N GLU A 259 11.06 -1.78 2.71
CA GLU A 259 11.63 -3.01 3.22
C GLU A 259 13.16 -2.91 3.24
N ILE A 260 13.79 -3.36 4.33
CA ILE A 260 15.24 -3.47 4.46
C ILE A 260 15.63 -4.94 4.49
N ILE A 261 16.36 -5.34 3.45
CA ILE A 261 16.87 -6.71 3.31
C ILE A 261 18.12 -6.91 4.16
N SER A 262 19.01 -5.90 4.21
CA SER A 262 20.24 -5.95 5.00
C SER A 262 20.77 -4.54 5.33
N GLY A 263 21.67 -4.47 6.32
CA GLY A 263 22.35 -3.24 6.75
C GLY A 263 21.79 -2.63 8.04
N LEU A 264 20.65 -3.10 8.54
CA LEU A 264 20.07 -2.69 9.82
C LEU A 264 19.67 -3.91 10.65
N SER A 265 19.46 -3.66 11.94
CA SER A 265 18.90 -4.61 12.90
C SER A 265 17.59 -4.05 13.46
N GLU A 266 16.72 -4.93 13.91
CA GLU A 266 15.52 -4.53 14.64
C GLU A 266 15.90 -3.76 15.90
N GLY A 267 15.17 -2.67 16.17
CA GLY A 267 15.49 -1.80 17.30
C GLY A 267 16.48 -0.69 16.99
N ASP A 268 17.17 -0.69 15.87
CA ASP A 268 18.07 0.40 15.47
C ASP A 268 17.31 1.73 15.41
N ILE A 269 17.93 2.80 15.88
CA ILE A 269 17.37 4.15 15.77
C ILE A 269 17.94 4.80 14.51
N ILE A 270 17.06 5.30 13.66
CA ILE A 270 17.44 5.96 12.42
C ILE A 270 16.78 7.32 12.28
N VAL A 271 17.33 8.16 11.42
CA VAL A 271 16.69 9.42 11.02
C VAL A 271 15.47 9.12 10.16
N ALA A 272 14.29 9.56 10.61
CA ALA A 272 13.04 9.43 9.87
C ALA A 272 12.80 10.58 8.90
N GLU A 273 13.07 11.81 9.36
CA GLU A 273 12.84 13.01 8.57
C GLU A 273 13.95 14.05 8.82
N GLY A 274 14.23 14.89 7.81
CA GLY A 274 15.20 15.98 7.93
C GLY A 274 16.62 15.59 7.52
N LEU A 275 16.80 14.60 6.65
CA LEU A 275 18.08 14.12 6.15
C LEU A 275 19.03 15.26 5.69
N LYS A 276 18.50 16.31 5.05
CA LYS A 276 19.28 17.47 4.57
C LYS A 276 19.99 18.26 5.69
N LYS A 277 19.52 18.13 6.96
CA LYS A 277 20.12 18.81 8.12
C LYS A 277 21.19 17.95 8.81
N VAL A 278 21.26 16.67 8.45
CA VAL A 278 22.18 15.71 9.04
C VAL A 278 23.52 15.77 8.30
N ARG A 279 24.63 15.82 9.05
CA ARG A 279 25.97 15.65 8.51
C ARG A 279 26.51 14.29 8.89
N PRO A 280 27.22 13.59 8.01
CA PRO A 280 27.90 12.33 8.36
C PRO A 280 28.78 12.52 9.60
N ARG A 281 28.65 11.65 10.58
CA ARG A 281 29.30 11.74 11.91
C ARG A 281 28.95 13.01 12.70
N GLY A 282 27.87 13.69 12.32
CA GLY A 282 27.37 14.87 13.02
C GLY A 282 26.53 14.50 14.25
N LYS A 283 26.66 15.31 15.30
CA LYS A 283 25.80 15.18 16.49
C LYS A 283 24.43 15.77 16.19
N ILE A 284 23.37 15.08 16.56
CA ILE A 284 21.97 15.51 16.41
C ILE A 284 21.29 15.58 17.78
N LYS A 285 20.15 16.28 17.83
CA LYS A 285 19.20 16.20 18.96
C LYS A 285 18.01 15.38 18.48
N PRO A 286 17.89 14.10 18.91
CA PRO A 286 16.79 13.25 18.47
C PRO A 286 15.47 13.79 19.02
N ILE A 287 14.43 13.76 18.18
CA ILE A 287 13.04 14.07 18.49
C ILE A 287 12.25 12.82 18.09
N ASN A 288 11.64 12.16 19.05
CA ASN A 288 10.78 11.02 18.77
C ASN A 288 9.47 11.51 18.14
N LYS A 289 9.00 10.77 17.15
CA LYS A 289 7.72 11.04 16.48
C LYS A 289 6.59 10.43 17.28
#